data_4af326c32e9102ddcd08a5379f7d375d
#
_entry.id   4af326c32e9102ddcd08a5379f7d375d
#
_cell.length_a   1.000
_cell.length_b   1.000
_cell.length_c   1.000
_cell.angle_alpha   90.00
_cell.angle_beta   90.00
_cell.angle_gamma   90.00
#
_symmetry.space_group_name_H-M   'P 1'
#
loop_
_entity.id
_entity.type
_entity.pdbx_description
1 polymer ?
#
loop_
_entity_poly.entity_id
_entity_poly.type
_entity_poly.pdbx_seq_one_letter_code
_entity_poly.pdbx_strand_id
1 'polypeptide(L)'
;LEFRRVLFRSQLSVTDSIEGALSGTEIAVIAVPSVTMRDNASLISSYLSENSAIVCATKGIEISSGKRMTEVIREEVRAVPPSRIGALSGPNLAPEIASGKVSTATVAFEDESVGVSVQELFSSEVFRVYRSEDVTGVELGGALKNIIAIGAGFIDGADLGNNAKAAYITRGLHEITRLGVAMGARPDTFAGLSGMGDLIATCISPLSRNYRLGVGLASGKDLELVLGELGQTAEGVPTTQAAVQIAKGLDIDMPITSATYQVLLEGMEPVQAIRELMVRSL
;
A
#
# COMPACT_ATOMS: atom_id res chain seq x y z
N LEU A 1 -15.75 21.23 8.75
CA LEU A 1 -17.14 21.34 8.25
C LEU A 1 -17.23 21.29 6.73
N GLU A 2 -16.18 21.71 5.98
CA GLU A 2 -16.16 21.59 4.50
C GLU A 2 -15.95 20.13 4.04
N PHE A 3 -15.21 19.33 4.79
CA PHE A 3 -14.97 17.91 4.47
C PHE A 3 -16.29 17.10 4.40
N ARG A 4 -17.28 17.43 5.23
CA ARG A 4 -18.61 16.79 5.18
C ARG A 4 -19.40 17.12 3.92
N ARG A 5 -19.21 18.28 3.28
CA ARG A 5 -19.97 18.68 2.07
C ARG A 5 -19.52 17.99 0.80
N VAL A 6 -18.25 17.54 0.72
CA VAL A 6 -17.70 16.85 -0.47
C VAL A 6 -18.04 15.35 -0.47
N LEU A 7 -18.25 14.75 0.72
CA LEU A 7 -18.50 13.31 0.87
C LEU A 7 -19.97 12.89 0.73
N PHE A 8 -20.93 13.80 0.91
CA PHE A 8 -22.35 13.47 0.86
C PHE A 8 -23.00 13.99 -0.42
N ARG A 9 -22.76 13.29 -1.54
CA ARG A 9 -23.64 13.38 -2.71
C ARG A 9 -24.95 12.68 -2.38
N SER A 10 -26.06 13.10 -3.01
CA SER A 10 -27.42 12.57 -2.77
C SER A 10 -27.59 11.05 -2.95
N GLN A 11 -26.56 10.39 -3.53
CA GLN A 11 -26.54 8.94 -3.78
C GLN A 11 -25.64 8.17 -2.78
N LEU A 12 -24.98 8.85 -1.82
CA LEU A 12 -24.13 8.22 -0.81
C LEU A 12 -24.89 8.09 0.50
N SER A 13 -25.05 6.87 1.00
CA SER A 13 -25.54 6.59 2.34
C SER A 13 -24.40 6.10 3.23
N VAL A 14 -24.40 6.50 4.51
CA VAL A 14 -23.44 6.06 5.52
C VAL A 14 -24.19 5.30 6.59
N THR A 15 -23.70 4.11 6.92
CA THR A 15 -24.25 3.25 7.97
C THR A 15 -23.14 2.62 8.78
N ASP A 16 -23.40 2.28 10.02
CA ASP A 16 -22.57 1.44 10.90
C ASP A 16 -23.01 -0.04 10.85
N SER A 17 -24.09 -0.35 10.11
CA SER A 17 -24.56 -1.72 9.89
C SER A 17 -23.87 -2.33 8.68
N ILE A 18 -23.10 -3.40 8.89
CA ILE A 18 -22.47 -4.18 7.81
C ILE A 18 -23.55 -4.77 6.89
N GLU A 19 -24.61 -5.34 7.43
CA GLU A 19 -25.75 -5.86 6.67
C GLU A 19 -26.37 -4.77 5.78
N GLY A 20 -26.64 -3.59 6.37
CA GLY A 20 -27.18 -2.46 5.64
C GLY A 20 -26.27 -1.94 4.52
N ALA A 21 -24.95 -2.02 4.71
CA ALA A 21 -23.96 -1.61 3.70
C ALA A 21 -23.79 -2.62 2.57
N LEU A 22 -23.92 -3.93 2.85
CA LEU A 22 -23.55 -5.00 1.91
C LEU A 22 -24.74 -5.73 1.31
N SER A 23 -25.97 -5.47 1.77
CA SER A 23 -27.17 -6.10 1.19
C SER A 23 -27.33 -5.74 -0.29
N GLY A 24 -27.27 -6.75 -1.16
CA GLY A 24 -27.37 -6.58 -2.61
C GLY A 24 -26.14 -5.97 -3.27
N THR A 25 -25.00 -5.92 -2.59
CA THR A 25 -23.75 -5.34 -3.12
C THR A 25 -23.18 -6.22 -4.23
N GLU A 26 -22.95 -5.63 -5.39
CA GLU A 26 -22.26 -6.25 -6.52
C GLU A 26 -20.74 -6.08 -6.41
N ILE A 27 -20.28 -4.91 -5.94
CA ILE A 27 -18.85 -4.59 -5.77
C ILE A 27 -18.63 -4.02 -4.37
N ALA A 28 -17.85 -4.73 -3.55
CA ALA A 28 -17.41 -4.27 -2.24
C ALA A 28 -15.98 -3.71 -2.32
N VAL A 29 -15.74 -2.51 -1.77
CA VAL A 29 -14.40 -1.91 -1.66
C VAL A 29 -13.93 -1.99 -0.21
N ILE A 30 -12.79 -2.66 0.02
CA ILE A 30 -12.19 -2.77 1.34
C ILE A 30 -11.00 -1.83 1.42
N ALA A 31 -11.06 -0.87 2.36
CA ALA A 31 -10.04 0.16 2.58
C ALA A 31 -9.77 0.36 4.08
N VAL A 32 -9.58 -0.74 4.80
CA VAL A 32 -9.28 -0.78 6.23
C VAL A 32 -7.76 -0.84 6.45
N PRO A 33 -7.24 -0.54 7.67
CA PRO A 33 -5.83 -0.80 7.99
C PRO A 33 -5.46 -2.28 7.77
N SER A 34 -4.25 -2.54 7.25
CA SER A 34 -3.80 -3.90 6.90
C SER A 34 -3.83 -4.87 8.09
N VAL A 35 -3.50 -4.37 9.28
CA VAL A 35 -3.49 -5.16 10.52
C VAL A 35 -4.88 -5.63 10.97
N THR A 36 -5.95 -5.04 10.45
CA THR A 36 -7.35 -5.41 10.75
C THR A 36 -8.03 -6.13 9.58
N MET A 37 -7.30 -6.41 8.49
CA MET A 37 -7.90 -6.97 7.28
C MET A 37 -8.61 -8.29 7.54
N ARG A 38 -7.99 -9.22 8.25
CA ARG A 38 -8.57 -10.55 8.52
C ARG A 38 -9.89 -10.45 9.26
N ASP A 39 -9.93 -9.69 10.35
CA ASP A 39 -11.14 -9.52 11.15
C ASP A 39 -12.27 -8.88 10.31
N ASN A 40 -11.95 -7.84 9.54
CA ASN A 40 -12.93 -7.19 8.67
C ASN A 40 -13.40 -8.12 7.55
N ALA A 41 -12.52 -8.88 6.92
CA ALA A 41 -12.89 -9.85 5.89
C ALA A 41 -13.81 -10.93 6.46
N SER A 42 -13.51 -11.45 7.65
CA SER A 42 -14.35 -12.41 8.35
C SER A 42 -15.74 -11.83 8.65
N LEU A 43 -15.82 -10.61 9.15
CA LEU A 43 -17.09 -9.93 9.45
C LEU A 43 -18.00 -9.77 8.23
N ILE A 44 -17.44 -9.49 7.05
CA ILE A 44 -18.23 -9.26 5.83
C ILE A 44 -18.56 -10.55 5.08
N SER A 45 -17.96 -11.68 5.43
CA SER A 45 -18.00 -12.93 4.66
C SER A 45 -19.41 -13.47 4.43
N SER A 46 -20.31 -13.33 5.40
CA SER A 46 -21.69 -13.85 5.34
C SER A 46 -22.64 -12.96 4.50
N TYR A 47 -22.21 -11.76 4.13
CA TYR A 47 -23.04 -10.79 3.39
C TYR A 47 -22.71 -10.72 1.89
N LEU A 48 -21.67 -11.42 1.47
CA LEU A 48 -21.23 -11.45 0.07
C LEU A 48 -21.54 -12.82 -0.55
N SER A 49 -21.70 -12.84 -1.87
CA SER A 49 -22.08 -14.01 -2.64
C SER A 49 -21.10 -14.30 -3.78
N GLU A 50 -21.30 -15.40 -4.48
CA GLU A 50 -20.53 -15.76 -5.68
C GLU A 50 -20.61 -14.71 -6.81
N ASN A 51 -21.67 -13.89 -6.82
CA ASN A 51 -21.86 -12.83 -7.81
C ASN A 51 -21.18 -11.51 -7.40
N SER A 52 -20.76 -11.39 -6.13
CA SER A 52 -20.07 -10.20 -5.66
C SER A 52 -18.62 -10.15 -6.19
N ALA A 53 -18.08 -8.95 -6.29
CA ALA A 53 -16.65 -8.72 -6.52
C ALA A 53 -16.06 -7.90 -5.36
N ILE A 54 -14.79 -8.11 -5.05
CA ILE A 54 -14.10 -7.38 -3.98
C ILE A 54 -12.90 -6.65 -4.55
N VAL A 55 -12.86 -5.33 -4.32
CA VAL A 55 -11.71 -4.45 -4.61
C VAL A 55 -10.96 -4.20 -3.31
N CYS A 56 -9.78 -4.75 -3.16
CA CYS A 56 -8.89 -4.41 -2.06
C CYS A 56 -8.11 -3.13 -2.37
N ALA A 57 -8.40 -2.04 -1.65
CA ALA A 57 -7.65 -0.79 -1.70
C ALA A 57 -6.65 -0.64 -0.54
N THR A 58 -6.61 -1.60 0.39
CA THR A 58 -5.66 -1.66 1.50
C THR A 58 -4.27 -2.01 0.99
N LYS A 59 -3.27 -1.28 1.46
CA LYS A 59 -1.87 -1.45 1.07
C LYS A 59 -1.07 -1.99 2.26
N GLY A 60 -0.72 -3.26 2.23
CA GLY A 60 0.01 -3.91 3.32
C GLY A 60 0.18 -5.41 3.10
N ILE A 61 0.81 -6.06 4.07
CA ILE A 61 1.06 -7.50 4.13
C ILE A 61 0.75 -7.94 5.56
N GLU A 62 0.06 -9.07 5.72
CA GLU A 62 -0.23 -9.63 7.05
C GLU A 62 1.06 -10.17 7.68
N ILE A 63 1.43 -9.66 8.84
CA ILE A 63 2.71 -9.98 9.50
C ILE A 63 2.78 -11.48 9.86
N SER A 64 1.69 -12.01 10.43
CA SER A 64 1.66 -13.37 10.99
C SER A 64 1.82 -14.48 9.95
N SER A 65 1.36 -14.24 8.71
CA SER A 65 1.34 -15.25 7.64
C SER A 65 2.20 -14.89 6.43
N GLY A 66 2.62 -13.62 6.30
CA GLY A 66 3.27 -13.10 5.09
C GLY A 66 2.32 -12.97 3.90
N LYS A 67 1.00 -13.09 4.08
CA LYS A 67 0.02 -13.06 3.00
C LYS A 67 -0.30 -11.64 2.57
N ARG A 68 -0.53 -11.49 1.27
CA ARG A 68 -1.10 -10.28 0.69
C ARG A 68 -2.54 -10.12 1.14
N MET A 69 -3.05 -8.90 1.12
CA MET A 69 -4.41 -8.61 1.58
C MET A 69 -5.48 -9.36 0.79
N THR A 70 -5.31 -9.53 -0.54
CA THR A 70 -6.23 -10.33 -1.35
C THR A 70 -6.22 -11.81 -0.98
N GLU A 71 -5.08 -12.37 -0.56
CA GLU A 71 -4.99 -13.74 -0.09
C GLU A 71 -5.71 -13.92 1.26
N VAL A 72 -5.56 -12.94 2.17
CA VAL A 72 -6.31 -12.91 3.43
C VAL A 72 -7.81 -12.85 3.16
N ILE A 73 -8.26 -11.99 2.24
CA ILE A 73 -9.68 -11.89 1.86
C ILE A 73 -10.17 -13.21 1.28
N ARG A 74 -9.40 -13.89 0.40
CA ARG A 74 -9.75 -15.18 -0.20
C ARG A 74 -9.94 -16.29 0.84
N GLU A 75 -9.19 -16.25 1.93
CA GLU A 75 -9.33 -17.22 3.02
C GLU A 75 -10.62 -17.04 3.82
N GLU A 76 -10.98 -15.79 4.10
CA GLU A 76 -12.13 -15.46 4.95
C GLU A 76 -13.44 -15.42 4.16
N VAL A 77 -13.44 -14.88 2.94
CA VAL A 77 -14.63 -14.68 2.11
C VAL A 77 -14.74 -15.74 1.04
N ARG A 78 -15.05 -16.97 1.46
CA ARG A 78 -15.06 -18.16 0.59
C ARG A 78 -16.21 -18.19 -0.42
N ALA A 79 -17.27 -17.41 -0.20
CA ALA A 79 -18.40 -17.35 -1.13
C ALA A 79 -18.06 -16.63 -2.44
N VAL A 80 -17.11 -15.70 -2.41
CA VAL A 80 -16.66 -14.93 -3.59
C VAL A 80 -15.55 -15.71 -4.30
N PRO A 81 -15.68 -16.01 -5.61
CA PRO A 81 -14.64 -16.69 -6.36
C PRO A 81 -13.31 -15.92 -6.31
N PRO A 82 -12.15 -16.59 -6.14
CA PRO A 82 -10.84 -15.94 -6.06
C PRO A 82 -10.54 -14.99 -7.24
N SER A 83 -10.99 -15.31 -8.45
CA SER A 83 -10.82 -14.47 -9.65
C SER A 83 -11.56 -13.13 -9.57
N ARG A 84 -12.58 -13.03 -8.71
CA ARG A 84 -13.39 -11.82 -8.50
C ARG A 84 -12.90 -10.99 -7.29
N ILE A 85 -11.77 -11.37 -6.68
CA ILE A 85 -11.12 -10.62 -5.61
C ILE A 85 -9.84 -10.02 -6.20
N GLY A 86 -9.83 -8.70 -6.33
CA GLY A 86 -8.75 -7.95 -6.96
C GLY A 86 -8.22 -6.81 -6.11
N ALA A 87 -7.20 -6.13 -6.62
CA ALA A 87 -6.53 -5.04 -5.94
C ALA A 87 -6.64 -3.72 -6.72
N LEU A 88 -6.69 -2.61 -6.00
CA LEU A 88 -6.58 -1.26 -6.53
C LEU A 88 -5.36 -0.58 -5.93
N SER A 89 -4.46 -0.07 -6.77
CA SER A 89 -3.28 0.68 -6.34
C SER A 89 -2.89 1.73 -7.38
N GLY A 90 -2.00 2.65 -6.98
CA GLY A 90 -1.53 3.75 -7.84
C GLY A 90 -1.20 4.98 -7.03
N PRO A 91 -0.78 6.08 -7.65
CA PRO A 91 -0.48 7.36 -7.01
C PRO A 91 -1.79 8.01 -6.50
N ASN A 92 -2.31 7.49 -5.38
CA ASN A 92 -3.64 7.82 -4.86
C ASN A 92 -3.53 8.50 -3.48
N LEU A 93 -3.13 9.77 -3.47
CA LEU A 93 -3.18 10.59 -2.28
C LEU A 93 -4.64 11.03 -2.02
N ALA A 94 -5.30 10.43 -1.05
CA ALA A 94 -6.73 10.60 -0.81
C ALA A 94 -7.20 12.06 -0.70
N PRO A 95 -6.48 13.00 -0.04
CA PRO A 95 -6.88 14.39 0.01
C PRO A 95 -6.89 15.07 -1.37
N GLU A 96 -5.99 14.67 -2.28
CA GLU A 96 -5.93 15.21 -3.64
C GLU A 96 -7.11 14.70 -4.47
N ILE A 97 -7.41 13.41 -4.43
CA ILE A 97 -8.57 12.83 -5.10
C ILE A 97 -9.87 13.47 -4.59
N ALA A 98 -10.03 13.58 -3.27
CA ALA A 98 -11.19 14.19 -2.66
C ALA A 98 -11.38 15.67 -3.03
N SER A 99 -10.29 16.39 -3.34
CA SER A 99 -10.34 17.77 -3.83
C SER A 99 -10.54 17.89 -5.34
N GLY A 100 -10.73 16.77 -6.06
CA GLY A 100 -10.98 16.76 -7.51
C GLY A 100 -9.72 16.93 -8.37
N LYS A 101 -8.52 16.73 -7.82
CA LYS A 101 -7.29 16.75 -8.63
C LYS A 101 -7.21 15.50 -9.49
N VAL A 102 -6.63 15.65 -10.69
CA VAL A 102 -6.41 14.55 -11.63
C VAL A 102 -5.56 13.47 -10.98
N SER A 103 -6.04 12.23 -11.02
CA SER A 103 -5.37 11.07 -10.44
C SER A 103 -5.56 9.84 -11.32
N THR A 104 -4.71 8.84 -11.14
CA THR A 104 -4.77 7.59 -11.88
C THR A 104 -4.60 6.42 -10.93
N ALA A 105 -5.23 5.28 -11.26
CA ALA A 105 -5.07 4.04 -10.52
C ALA A 105 -4.96 2.85 -11.49
N THR A 106 -4.51 1.72 -10.97
CA THR A 106 -4.61 0.41 -11.63
C THR A 106 -5.50 -0.49 -10.78
N VAL A 107 -6.49 -1.12 -11.41
CA VAL A 107 -7.22 -2.26 -10.85
C VAL A 107 -6.70 -3.54 -11.46
N ALA A 108 -6.55 -4.58 -10.65
CA ALA A 108 -6.11 -5.88 -11.12
C ALA A 108 -7.05 -6.97 -10.66
N PHE A 109 -7.52 -7.79 -11.63
CA PHE A 109 -8.39 -8.93 -11.42
C PHE A 109 -7.97 -10.07 -12.34
N GLU A 110 -8.15 -11.31 -11.89
CA GLU A 110 -7.99 -12.51 -12.73
C GLU A 110 -9.20 -12.69 -13.67
N ASP A 111 -10.41 -12.25 -13.23
CA ASP A 111 -11.61 -12.18 -14.06
C ASP A 111 -11.63 -10.87 -14.84
N GLU A 112 -11.39 -10.95 -16.15
CA GLU A 112 -11.34 -9.78 -17.04
C GLU A 112 -12.65 -9.00 -17.03
N SER A 113 -13.79 -9.67 -16.99
CA SER A 113 -15.12 -9.02 -17.01
C SER A 113 -15.36 -8.15 -15.77
N VAL A 114 -14.91 -8.63 -14.60
CA VAL A 114 -14.93 -7.87 -13.35
C VAL A 114 -13.98 -6.68 -13.44
N GLY A 115 -12.77 -6.90 -13.97
CA GLY A 115 -11.80 -5.83 -14.19
C GLY A 115 -12.35 -4.71 -15.06
N VAL A 116 -13.08 -5.03 -16.14
CA VAL A 116 -13.76 -4.05 -17.02
C VAL A 116 -14.81 -3.27 -16.23
N SER A 117 -15.70 -3.99 -15.54
CA SER A 117 -16.80 -3.37 -14.78
C SER A 117 -16.28 -2.42 -13.69
N VAL A 118 -15.24 -2.82 -12.96
CA VAL A 118 -14.61 -1.98 -11.93
C VAL A 118 -13.90 -0.77 -12.56
N GLN A 119 -13.21 -0.94 -13.68
CA GLN A 119 -12.57 0.16 -14.41
C GLN A 119 -13.60 1.22 -14.83
N GLU A 120 -14.72 0.79 -15.42
CA GLU A 120 -15.77 1.68 -15.89
C GLU A 120 -16.45 2.42 -14.71
N LEU A 121 -16.75 1.69 -13.64
CA LEU A 121 -17.39 2.25 -12.45
C LEU A 121 -16.53 3.32 -11.76
N PHE A 122 -15.21 3.10 -11.67
CA PHE A 122 -14.31 3.99 -10.95
C PHE A 122 -13.77 5.12 -11.81
N SER A 123 -13.80 4.99 -13.14
CA SER A 123 -13.30 6.03 -14.03
C SER A 123 -14.19 7.27 -14.06
N SER A 124 -13.57 8.45 -14.09
CA SER A 124 -14.26 9.73 -14.23
C SER A 124 -13.37 10.71 -15.01
N GLU A 125 -13.84 11.95 -15.22
CA GLU A 125 -13.07 13.00 -15.91
C GLU A 125 -11.75 13.33 -15.19
N VAL A 126 -11.68 13.12 -13.87
CA VAL A 126 -10.50 13.43 -13.04
C VAL A 126 -9.82 12.21 -12.43
N PHE A 127 -10.41 11.03 -12.58
CA PHE A 127 -9.84 9.78 -12.05
C PHE A 127 -9.83 8.71 -13.13
N ARG A 128 -8.64 8.43 -13.69
CA ARG A 128 -8.49 7.43 -14.75
C ARG A 128 -8.00 6.10 -14.19
N VAL A 129 -8.73 5.02 -14.46
CA VAL A 129 -8.38 3.67 -14.02
C VAL A 129 -7.85 2.84 -15.20
N TYR A 130 -6.73 2.18 -14.99
CA TYR A 130 -6.12 1.21 -15.89
C TYR A 130 -6.36 -0.20 -15.37
N ARG A 131 -6.32 -1.20 -16.25
CA ARG A 131 -6.47 -2.62 -15.88
C ARG A 131 -5.15 -3.36 -15.93
N SER A 132 -5.06 -4.41 -15.11
CA SER A 132 -3.98 -5.39 -15.08
C SER A 132 -4.56 -6.77 -14.73
N GLU A 133 -3.88 -7.84 -15.13
CA GLU A 133 -4.13 -9.19 -14.66
C GLU A 133 -3.20 -9.58 -13.49
N ASP A 134 -2.15 -8.79 -13.26
CA ASP A 134 -1.16 -9.03 -12.20
C ASP A 134 -1.63 -8.47 -10.86
N VAL A 135 -2.55 -9.18 -10.21
CA VAL A 135 -3.04 -8.83 -8.86
C VAL A 135 -1.87 -8.76 -7.87
N THR A 136 -0.95 -9.71 -7.95
CA THR A 136 0.22 -9.80 -7.07
C THR A 136 1.10 -8.55 -7.17
N GLY A 137 1.45 -8.14 -8.39
CA GLY A 137 2.32 -6.99 -8.62
C GLY A 137 1.66 -5.66 -8.24
N VAL A 138 0.37 -5.48 -8.57
CA VAL A 138 -0.37 -4.26 -8.21
C VAL A 138 -0.46 -4.10 -6.69
N GLU A 139 -0.70 -5.17 -5.97
CA GLU A 139 -0.81 -5.19 -4.51
C GLU A 139 0.55 -4.96 -3.83
N LEU A 140 1.57 -5.72 -4.25
CA LEU A 140 2.92 -5.62 -3.67
C LEU A 140 3.59 -4.28 -3.97
N GLY A 141 3.42 -3.73 -5.17
CA GLY A 141 3.91 -2.39 -5.50
C GLY A 141 3.37 -1.34 -4.53
N GLY A 142 2.05 -1.36 -4.30
CA GLY A 142 1.39 -0.44 -3.37
C GLY A 142 1.75 -0.66 -1.90
N ALA A 143 2.04 -1.89 -1.48
CA ALA A 143 2.42 -2.20 -0.11
C ALA A 143 3.90 -1.85 0.17
N LEU A 144 4.82 -2.38 -0.64
CA LEU A 144 6.27 -2.30 -0.39
C LEU A 144 6.83 -0.89 -0.57
N LYS A 145 6.23 -0.04 -1.43
CA LYS A 145 6.63 1.37 -1.55
C LYS A 145 6.65 2.14 -0.23
N ASN A 146 5.78 1.74 0.70
CA ASN A 146 5.65 2.41 2.00
C ASN A 146 6.92 2.30 2.84
N ILE A 147 7.68 1.22 2.68
CA ILE A 147 8.99 1.03 3.30
C ILE A 147 9.96 2.09 2.78
N ILE A 148 10.01 2.24 1.45
CA ILE A 148 10.93 3.18 0.80
C ILE A 148 10.53 4.62 1.13
N ALA A 149 9.25 4.91 1.28
CA ALA A 149 8.78 6.25 1.63
C ALA A 149 9.26 6.70 3.03
N ILE A 150 9.43 5.79 3.98
CA ILE A 150 9.99 6.12 5.31
C ILE A 150 11.44 6.63 5.15
N GLY A 151 12.29 5.88 4.46
CA GLY A 151 13.68 6.28 4.25
C GLY A 151 13.83 7.54 3.39
N ALA A 152 12.95 7.75 2.39
CA ALA A 152 12.92 8.97 1.60
C ALA A 152 12.59 10.21 2.46
N GLY A 153 11.64 10.06 3.39
CA GLY A 153 11.34 11.10 4.37
C GLY A 153 12.49 11.36 5.33
N PHE A 154 13.21 10.33 5.76
CA PHE A 154 14.41 10.47 6.59
C PHE A 154 15.51 11.24 5.83
N ILE A 155 15.76 10.92 4.57
CA ILE A 155 16.77 11.60 3.73
C ILE A 155 16.48 13.10 3.64
N ASP A 156 15.22 13.48 3.42
CA ASP A 156 14.83 14.90 3.39
C ASP A 156 14.92 15.56 4.77
N GLY A 157 14.45 14.89 5.81
CA GLY A 157 14.51 15.41 7.17
C GLY A 157 15.93 15.59 7.71
N ALA A 158 16.89 14.79 7.23
CA ALA A 158 18.30 14.87 7.55
C ALA A 158 19.13 15.74 6.58
N ASP A 159 18.45 16.40 5.61
CA ASP A 159 19.06 17.27 4.58
C ASP A 159 20.21 16.61 3.80
N LEU A 160 20.04 15.33 3.41
CA LEU A 160 21.07 14.57 2.68
C LEU A 160 21.07 14.86 1.17
N GLY A 161 20.15 15.65 0.70
CA GLY A 161 20.09 16.17 -0.67
C GLY A 161 19.40 15.26 -1.69
N ASN A 162 19.09 15.87 -2.85
CA ASN A 162 18.28 15.23 -3.90
C ASN A 162 18.96 14.06 -4.59
N ASN A 163 20.29 14.08 -4.72
CA ASN A 163 21.03 12.95 -5.31
C ASN A 163 20.90 11.67 -4.45
N ALA A 164 21.04 11.82 -3.13
CA ALA A 164 20.85 10.71 -2.19
C ALA A 164 19.44 10.16 -2.28
N LYS A 165 18.41 11.03 -2.29
CA LYS A 165 17.01 10.66 -2.40
C LYS A 165 16.70 9.94 -3.72
N ALA A 166 17.19 10.46 -4.85
CA ALA A 166 16.99 9.84 -6.16
C ALA A 166 17.63 8.44 -6.23
N ALA A 167 18.88 8.31 -5.76
CA ALA A 167 19.57 7.02 -5.70
C ALA A 167 18.82 6.03 -4.80
N TYR A 168 18.38 6.48 -3.62
CA TYR A 168 17.63 5.65 -2.67
C TYR A 168 16.30 5.14 -3.26
N ILE A 169 15.50 6.01 -3.87
CA ILE A 169 14.23 5.64 -4.51
C ILE A 169 14.47 4.64 -5.63
N THR A 170 15.48 4.88 -6.48
CA THR A 170 15.82 3.99 -7.61
C THR A 170 16.24 2.60 -7.11
N ARG A 171 17.11 2.54 -6.11
CA ARG A 171 17.56 1.27 -5.51
C ARG A 171 16.43 0.58 -4.77
N GLY A 172 15.58 1.34 -4.07
CA GLY A 172 14.38 0.84 -3.40
C GLY A 172 13.39 0.21 -4.37
N LEU A 173 13.14 0.85 -5.53
CA LEU A 173 12.30 0.26 -6.58
C LEU A 173 12.85 -1.08 -7.06
N HIS A 174 14.17 -1.16 -7.30
CA HIS A 174 14.80 -2.40 -7.71
C HIS A 174 14.64 -3.51 -6.65
N GLU A 175 14.80 -3.17 -5.38
CA GLU A 175 14.68 -4.09 -4.26
C GLU A 175 13.25 -4.64 -4.12
N ILE A 176 12.23 -3.76 -4.10
CA ILE A 176 10.83 -4.19 -4.01
C ILE A 176 10.38 -4.96 -5.25
N THR A 177 10.92 -4.66 -6.44
CA THR A 177 10.68 -5.43 -7.66
C THR A 177 11.21 -6.85 -7.51
N ARG A 178 12.43 -7.02 -7.00
CA ARG A 178 13.05 -8.34 -6.80
C ARG A 178 12.22 -9.21 -5.85
N LEU A 179 11.79 -8.67 -4.70
CA LEU A 179 10.91 -9.39 -3.79
C LEU A 179 9.57 -9.71 -4.44
N GLY A 180 8.96 -8.74 -5.12
CA GLY A 180 7.67 -8.94 -5.77
C GLY A 180 7.71 -10.03 -6.86
N VAL A 181 8.77 -10.07 -7.66
CA VAL A 181 8.97 -11.11 -8.68
C VAL A 181 9.14 -12.49 -8.03
N ALA A 182 9.90 -12.58 -6.94
CA ALA A 182 10.04 -13.82 -6.17
C ALA A 182 8.71 -14.30 -5.56
N MET A 183 7.77 -13.39 -5.30
CA MET A 183 6.41 -13.69 -4.86
C MET A 183 5.42 -13.91 -6.02
N GLY A 184 5.89 -13.96 -7.26
CA GLY A 184 5.08 -14.27 -8.45
C GLY A 184 4.51 -13.08 -9.21
N ALA A 185 4.92 -11.84 -8.90
CA ALA A 185 4.53 -10.65 -9.66
C ALA A 185 5.29 -10.52 -10.98
N ARG A 186 4.71 -9.77 -11.92
CA ARG A 186 5.37 -9.41 -13.18
C ARG A 186 6.28 -8.20 -12.96
N PRO A 187 7.55 -8.21 -13.43
CA PRO A 187 8.49 -7.12 -13.22
C PRO A 187 7.99 -5.78 -13.81
N ASP A 188 7.30 -5.82 -14.96
CA ASP A 188 6.79 -4.62 -15.64
C ASP A 188 5.74 -3.87 -14.80
N THR A 189 5.02 -4.55 -13.92
CA THR A 189 4.03 -3.92 -13.03
C THR A 189 4.69 -2.90 -12.10
N PHE A 190 5.94 -3.16 -11.67
CA PHE A 190 6.67 -2.23 -10.81
C PHE A 190 7.17 -0.98 -11.56
N ALA A 191 7.31 -1.01 -12.88
CA ALA A 191 7.58 0.17 -13.70
C ALA A 191 6.31 1.02 -13.96
N GLY A 192 5.13 0.49 -13.64
CA GLY A 192 3.83 1.11 -13.85
C GLY A 192 3.35 2.02 -12.71
N LEU A 193 2.04 2.31 -12.74
CA LEU A 193 1.38 3.23 -11.78
C LEU A 193 1.39 2.70 -10.35
N SER A 194 1.15 1.41 -10.13
CA SER A 194 1.12 0.79 -8.79
C SER A 194 2.51 0.56 -8.20
N GLY A 195 3.55 0.55 -9.02
CA GLY A 195 4.95 0.51 -8.61
C GLY A 195 5.58 1.90 -8.56
N MET A 196 6.31 2.27 -9.64
CA MET A 196 7.06 3.53 -9.74
C MET A 196 6.20 4.76 -9.51
N GLY A 197 5.00 4.82 -10.09
CA GLY A 197 4.11 5.98 -9.97
C GLY A 197 3.72 6.24 -8.52
N ASP A 198 3.26 5.21 -7.81
CA ASP A 198 2.85 5.30 -6.42
C ASP A 198 4.05 5.50 -5.47
N LEU A 199 5.20 4.89 -5.80
CA LEU A 199 6.45 5.09 -5.07
C LEU A 199 6.90 6.55 -5.10
N ILE A 200 6.99 7.15 -6.30
CA ILE A 200 7.40 8.55 -6.46
C ILE A 200 6.43 9.47 -5.70
N ALA A 201 5.13 9.35 -5.94
CA ALA A 201 4.12 10.19 -5.27
C ALA A 201 4.22 10.10 -3.75
N THR A 202 4.49 8.91 -3.21
CA THR A 202 4.57 8.68 -1.77
C THR A 202 5.87 9.19 -1.15
N CYS A 203 7.00 9.09 -1.89
CA CYS A 203 8.32 9.52 -1.42
C CYS A 203 8.55 11.03 -1.46
N ILE A 204 7.74 11.78 -2.22
CA ILE A 204 7.92 13.24 -2.36
C ILE A 204 6.83 14.06 -1.65
N SER A 205 5.72 13.43 -1.26
CA SER A 205 4.56 14.16 -0.75
C SER A 205 4.52 14.23 0.78
N PRO A 206 4.36 15.43 1.37
CA PRO A 206 4.11 15.60 2.80
C PRO A 206 2.73 15.07 3.22
N LEU A 207 1.85 14.70 2.29
CA LEU A 207 0.61 14.02 2.58
C LEU A 207 0.82 12.53 2.91
N SER A 208 1.99 11.97 2.58
CA SER A 208 2.34 10.59 2.90
C SER A 208 2.69 10.46 4.39
N ARG A 209 1.95 9.61 5.09
CA ARG A 209 2.22 9.30 6.51
C ARG A 209 3.58 8.64 6.69
N ASN A 210 3.96 7.73 5.79
CA ASN A 210 5.26 7.05 5.84
C ASN A 210 6.41 8.03 5.59
N TYR A 211 6.27 8.96 4.65
CA TYR A 211 7.23 10.04 4.46
C TYR A 211 7.36 10.92 5.70
N ARG A 212 6.24 11.35 6.30
CA ARG A 212 6.25 12.15 7.54
C ARG A 212 6.86 11.39 8.71
N LEU A 213 6.65 10.07 8.80
CA LEU A 213 7.33 9.22 9.78
C LEU A 213 8.84 9.34 9.64
N GLY A 214 9.37 9.18 8.42
CA GLY A 214 10.81 9.33 8.16
C GLY A 214 11.36 10.70 8.55
N VAL A 215 10.64 11.79 8.20
CA VAL A 215 11.01 13.16 8.60
C VAL A 215 11.06 13.30 10.13
N GLY A 216 10.07 12.72 10.83
CA GLY A 216 10.02 12.74 12.29
C GLY A 216 11.21 12.00 12.93
N LEU A 217 11.56 10.84 12.40
CA LEU A 217 12.74 10.08 12.87
C LEU A 217 14.04 10.85 12.63
N ALA A 218 14.17 11.55 11.50
CA ALA A 218 15.33 12.39 11.21
C ALA A 218 15.52 13.55 12.20
N SER A 219 14.43 14.00 12.85
CA SER A 219 14.51 15.03 13.90
C SER A 219 14.93 14.49 15.29
N GLY A 220 15.29 13.19 15.36
CA GLY A 220 15.72 12.54 16.62
C GLY A 220 14.57 12.07 17.51
N LYS A 221 13.32 12.09 17.02
CA LYS A 221 12.17 11.54 17.73
C LYS A 221 12.19 10.01 17.64
N ASP A 222 11.72 9.35 18.71
CA ASP A 222 11.49 7.91 18.68
C ASP A 222 10.24 7.54 17.86
N LEU A 223 10.14 6.26 17.50
CA LEU A 223 9.06 5.74 16.66
C LEU A 223 7.68 5.97 17.27
N GLU A 224 7.51 5.69 18.57
CA GLU A 224 6.22 5.78 19.25
C GLU A 224 5.72 7.23 19.31
N LEU A 225 6.62 8.17 19.58
CA LEU A 225 6.29 9.60 19.58
C LEU A 225 5.81 10.06 18.21
N VAL A 226 6.54 9.71 17.14
CA VAL A 226 6.14 10.10 15.77
C VAL A 226 4.82 9.46 15.37
N LEU A 227 4.60 8.18 15.66
CA LEU A 227 3.33 7.51 15.39
C LEU A 227 2.17 8.15 16.15
N GLY A 228 2.38 8.55 17.39
CA GLY A 228 1.39 9.29 18.19
C GLY A 228 1.04 10.65 17.58
N GLU A 229 2.02 11.42 17.11
CA GLU A 229 1.81 12.70 16.42
C GLU A 229 1.08 12.55 15.06
N LEU A 230 1.31 11.45 14.35
CA LEU A 230 0.61 11.16 13.10
C LEU A 230 -0.89 10.91 13.31
N GLY A 231 -1.30 10.39 14.45
CA GLY A 231 -2.69 10.09 14.82
C GLY A 231 -3.37 9.04 13.93
N GLN A 232 -2.61 8.37 13.08
CA GLN A 232 -3.08 7.38 12.11
C GLN A 232 -1.98 6.35 11.83
N THR A 233 -2.38 5.17 11.35
CA THR A 233 -1.46 4.08 11.00
C THR A 233 -0.50 4.47 9.87
N ALA A 234 0.79 4.24 10.08
CA ALA A 234 1.82 4.28 9.05
C ALA A 234 2.09 2.83 8.58
N GLU A 235 1.44 2.42 7.49
CA GLU A 235 1.47 1.04 6.96
C GLU A 235 2.89 0.53 6.62
N GLY A 236 3.85 1.43 6.43
CA GLY A 236 5.25 1.07 6.20
C GLY A 236 5.88 0.29 7.35
N VAL A 237 5.46 0.52 8.61
CA VAL A 237 6.04 -0.17 9.78
C VAL A 237 5.67 -1.67 9.77
N PRO A 238 4.39 -2.08 9.79
CA PRO A 238 4.03 -3.49 9.71
C PRO A 238 4.49 -4.13 8.38
N THR A 239 4.47 -3.40 7.27
CA THR A 239 4.93 -3.90 5.97
C THR A 239 6.44 -4.19 5.99
N THR A 240 7.26 -3.35 6.65
CA THR A 240 8.71 -3.59 6.80
C THR A 240 8.96 -4.91 7.54
N GLN A 241 8.25 -5.14 8.64
CA GLN A 241 8.37 -6.38 9.42
C GLN A 241 8.01 -7.61 8.59
N ALA A 242 6.89 -7.58 7.88
CA ALA A 242 6.46 -8.68 7.03
C ALA A 242 7.44 -8.92 5.87
N ALA A 243 7.89 -7.86 5.20
CA ALA A 243 8.79 -7.96 4.05
C ALA A 243 10.15 -8.58 4.43
N VAL A 244 10.73 -8.25 5.60
CA VAL A 244 11.98 -8.86 6.08
C VAL A 244 11.79 -10.36 6.34
N GLN A 245 10.67 -10.76 6.94
CA GLN A 245 10.38 -12.18 7.20
C GLN A 245 10.23 -12.97 5.88
N ILE A 246 9.49 -12.41 4.92
CA ILE A 246 9.29 -13.04 3.60
C ILE A 246 10.64 -13.14 2.86
N ALA A 247 11.40 -12.06 2.81
CA ALA A 247 12.69 -12.02 2.13
C ALA A 247 13.65 -13.07 2.70
N LYS A 248 13.70 -13.21 4.04
CA LYS A 248 14.47 -14.25 4.71
C LYS A 248 14.01 -15.66 4.34
N GLY A 249 12.72 -15.90 4.26
CA GLY A 249 12.15 -17.21 3.87
C GLY A 249 12.43 -17.59 2.42
N LEU A 250 12.59 -16.58 1.54
CA LEU A 250 12.87 -16.75 0.11
C LEU A 250 14.36 -16.59 -0.26
N ASP A 251 15.23 -16.35 0.70
CA ASP A 251 16.66 -16.05 0.49
C ASP A 251 16.89 -14.86 -0.46
N ILE A 252 16.08 -13.81 -0.30
CA ILE A 252 16.14 -12.58 -1.11
C ILE A 252 16.85 -11.49 -0.32
N ASP A 253 17.91 -10.94 -0.92
CA ASP A 253 18.66 -9.83 -0.34
C ASP A 253 17.90 -8.51 -0.46
N MET A 254 17.56 -7.91 0.70
CA MET A 254 16.75 -6.69 0.82
C MET A 254 17.44 -5.66 1.74
N PRO A 255 18.59 -5.10 1.31
CA PRO A 255 19.43 -4.25 2.19
C PRO A 255 18.71 -2.99 2.69
N ILE A 256 17.97 -2.30 1.84
CA ILE A 256 17.23 -1.09 2.22
C ILE A 256 16.11 -1.44 3.20
N THR A 257 15.34 -2.49 2.91
CA THR A 257 14.27 -2.97 3.79
C THR A 257 14.83 -3.44 5.14
N SER A 258 15.96 -4.16 5.13
CA SER A 258 16.64 -4.62 6.35
C SER A 258 17.14 -3.45 7.20
N ALA A 259 17.77 -2.46 6.57
CA ALA A 259 18.22 -1.25 7.27
C ALA A 259 17.03 -0.46 7.86
N THR A 260 15.94 -0.35 7.11
CA THR A 260 14.69 0.28 7.61
C THR A 260 14.13 -0.50 8.81
N TYR A 261 14.14 -1.83 8.76
CA TYR A 261 13.69 -2.68 9.86
C TYR A 261 14.55 -2.46 11.12
N GLN A 262 15.88 -2.44 10.98
CA GLN A 262 16.81 -2.23 12.09
C GLN A 262 16.60 -0.86 12.76
N VAL A 263 16.37 0.18 11.96
CA VAL A 263 16.08 1.52 12.50
C VAL A 263 14.72 1.54 13.24
N LEU A 264 13.69 0.95 12.66
CA LEU A 264 12.34 1.03 13.22
C LEU A 264 12.15 0.13 14.45
N LEU A 265 12.76 -1.07 14.45
CA LEU A 265 12.39 -2.14 15.38
C LEU A 265 13.57 -2.69 16.22
N GLU A 266 14.80 -2.39 15.83
CA GLU A 266 16.00 -2.86 16.56
C GLU A 266 16.82 -1.71 17.16
N GLY A 267 16.36 -0.46 16.99
CA GLY A 267 16.98 0.71 17.62
C GLY A 267 18.33 1.13 16.99
N MET A 268 18.59 0.72 15.73
CA MET A 268 19.76 1.20 14.99
C MET A 268 19.61 2.69 14.69
N GLU A 269 20.69 3.44 14.92
CA GLU A 269 20.73 4.86 14.54
C GLU A 269 20.62 5.02 13.02
N PRO A 270 19.69 5.86 12.52
CA PRO A 270 19.46 5.98 11.08
C PRO A 270 20.68 6.41 10.26
N VAL A 271 21.55 7.25 10.83
CA VAL A 271 22.82 7.66 10.17
C VAL A 271 23.77 6.48 10.02
N GLN A 272 23.78 5.56 11.00
CA GLN A 272 24.55 4.32 10.91
C GLN A 272 24.01 3.43 9.79
N ALA A 273 22.69 3.25 9.69
CA ALA A 273 22.05 2.47 8.63
C ALA A 273 22.46 2.97 7.23
N ILE A 274 22.48 4.29 7.02
CA ILE A 274 22.92 4.89 5.75
C ILE A 274 24.39 4.58 5.48
N ARG A 275 25.29 4.72 6.49
CA ARG A 275 26.71 4.41 6.33
C ARG A 275 26.93 2.95 5.93
N GLU A 276 26.22 2.02 6.55
CA GLU A 276 26.33 0.61 6.22
C GLU A 276 25.88 0.30 4.79
N LEU A 277 24.79 0.94 4.33
CA LEU A 277 24.36 0.83 2.94
C LEU A 277 25.39 1.37 1.94
N MET A 278 26.13 2.44 2.30
CA MET A 278 27.14 3.06 1.42
C MET A 278 28.45 2.28 1.34
N VAL A 279 28.86 1.56 2.39
CA VAL A 279 30.11 0.78 2.43
C VAL A 279 29.94 -0.69 2.10
N ARG A 280 28.72 -1.11 1.82
CA ARG A 280 28.42 -2.49 1.46
C ARG A 280 29.24 -2.92 0.24
N SER A 281 29.88 -4.09 0.32
CA SER A 281 30.58 -4.68 -0.82
C SER A 281 29.64 -4.89 -2.01
N LEU A 282 30.14 -4.56 -3.21
CA LEU A 282 29.43 -4.70 -4.48
C LEU A 282 29.23 -6.17 -4.83
#